data_48fad64b77dff7a3b8f5bf6d0ff5a760
#
_entry.id   48fad64b77dff7a3b8f5bf6d0ff5a760
#
_cell.length_a   1.000
_cell.length_b   1.000
_cell.length_c   1.000
_cell.angle_alpha   90.00
_cell.angle_beta   90.00
_cell.angle_gamma   90.00
#
_symmetry.space_group_name_H-M   'P 1'
#
loop_
_entity.id
_entity.type
_entity.pdbx_description
1 polymer ?
#
loop_
_entity_poly.entity_id
_entity_poly.type
_entity_poly.pdbx_seq_one_letter_code
_entity_poly.pdbx_strand_id
1 'polypeptide(L)'
;MWVLQGRDMNAPIRIMMDIKEALSQVVLGDSLTREQMTDVMRQIMTGEASDAQIGGFLTAMRMKGETVEEITAAADVMRALAVPVSVADPQAVDIVGTGGDGSNLFNVSSATSFVVA
;
A
#
# COMPACT_ATOMS: atom_id res chain seq x y z
N MET A 1 -3.71 -25.23 -26.47
CA MET A 1 -3.19 -24.18 -27.35
C MET A 1 -3.40 -22.85 -26.66
N TRP A 2 -2.36 -22.34 -25.99
CA TRP A 2 -2.40 -21.05 -25.26
C TRP A 2 -2.20 -19.95 -26.28
N VAL A 3 -3.21 -19.17 -26.52
CA VAL A 3 -3.14 -17.97 -27.34
C VAL A 3 -2.40 -16.90 -26.54
N LEU A 4 -1.16 -16.62 -26.93
CA LEU A 4 -0.43 -15.42 -26.48
C LEU A 4 -1.07 -14.20 -27.14
N GLN A 5 -2.10 -13.66 -26.51
CA GLN A 5 -2.73 -12.42 -26.95
C GLN A 5 -1.83 -11.24 -26.63
N GLY A 6 -1.23 -10.64 -27.65
CA GLY A 6 -0.90 -9.23 -27.73
C GLY A 6 0.14 -8.70 -26.75
N ARG A 7 1.27 -9.38 -26.57
CA ARG A 7 2.44 -8.70 -25.97
C ARG A 7 3.15 -7.93 -27.07
N ASP A 8 3.09 -6.62 -27.02
CA ASP A 8 3.90 -5.75 -27.89
C ASP A 8 5.39 -6.08 -27.63
N MET A 9 6.02 -6.75 -28.61
CA MET A 9 7.43 -7.17 -28.51
C MET A 9 8.41 -5.99 -28.51
N ASN A 10 7.94 -4.78 -28.76
CA ASN A 10 8.71 -3.54 -28.72
C ASN A 10 8.51 -2.74 -27.42
N ALA A 11 7.66 -3.19 -26.50
CA ALA A 11 7.55 -2.55 -25.19
C ALA A 11 8.86 -2.78 -24.42
N PRO A 12 9.47 -1.75 -23.83
CA PRO A 12 10.66 -1.91 -23.02
C PRO A 12 10.37 -2.92 -21.90
N ILE A 13 11.27 -3.89 -21.70
CA ILE A 13 11.19 -4.83 -20.58
C ILE A 13 11.23 -3.97 -19.32
N ARG A 14 10.08 -3.81 -18.66
CA ARG A 14 10.01 -3.13 -17.37
C ARG A 14 10.63 -4.05 -16.33
N ILE A 15 11.81 -3.69 -15.85
CA ILE A 15 12.41 -4.36 -14.70
C ILE A 15 11.60 -3.91 -13.48
N MET A 16 10.93 -4.87 -12.83
CA MET A 16 10.21 -4.59 -11.59
C MET A 16 11.22 -4.35 -10.46
N MET A 17 10.96 -3.32 -9.64
CA MET A 17 11.79 -3.02 -8.47
C MET A 17 11.68 -4.12 -7.43
N ASP A 18 12.81 -4.72 -7.03
CA ASP A 18 12.85 -5.65 -5.90
C ASP A 18 12.82 -4.87 -4.57
N ILE A 19 12.13 -5.40 -3.56
CA ILE A 19 12.03 -4.78 -2.23
C ILE A 19 13.41 -4.55 -1.59
N LYS A 20 14.42 -5.37 -1.89
CA LYS A 20 15.79 -5.20 -1.39
C LYS A 20 16.47 -3.98 -2.03
N GLU A 21 16.27 -3.78 -3.32
CA GLU A 21 16.77 -2.61 -4.04
C GLU A 21 16.09 -1.34 -3.52
N ALA A 22 14.77 -1.39 -3.36
CA ALA A 22 14.00 -0.30 -2.78
C ALA A 22 14.46 0.04 -1.34
N LEU A 23 14.67 -0.98 -0.51
CA LEU A 23 15.21 -0.80 0.84
C LEU A 23 16.57 -0.09 0.81
N SER A 24 17.46 -0.52 -0.08
CA SER A 24 18.79 0.11 -0.22
C SER A 24 18.69 1.58 -0.63
N GLN A 25 17.77 1.92 -1.52
CA GLN A 25 17.51 3.30 -1.94
C GLN A 25 16.95 4.15 -0.79
N VAL A 26 15.94 3.64 -0.10
CA VAL A 26 15.25 4.36 1.00
C VAL A 26 16.18 4.58 2.20
N VAL A 27 17.06 3.63 2.53
CA VAL A 27 18.05 3.77 3.62
C VAL A 27 19.03 4.91 3.34
N LEU A 28 19.34 5.20 2.08
CA LEU A 28 20.15 6.36 1.69
C LEU A 28 19.37 7.69 1.73
N GLY A 29 18.07 7.66 2.02
CA GLY A 29 17.22 8.83 2.09
C GLY A 29 16.53 9.17 0.76
N ASP A 30 16.72 8.38 -0.27
CA ASP A 30 16.14 8.62 -1.59
C ASP A 30 14.69 8.15 -1.65
N SER A 31 13.83 8.96 -2.27
CA SER A 31 12.43 8.63 -2.46
C SER A 31 12.23 7.66 -3.63
N LEU A 32 11.21 6.82 -3.51
CA LEU A 32 10.79 5.92 -4.58
C LEU A 32 9.86 6.65 -5.55
N THR A 33 9.98 6.32 -6.83
CA THR A 33 8.97 6.74 -7.81
C THR A 33 7.65 6.00 -7.57
N ARG A 34 6.56 6.49 -8.18
CA ARG A 34 5.25 5.84 -8.12
C ARG A 34 5.32 4.38 -8.57
N GLU A 35 6.04 4.12 -9.66
CA GLU A 35 6.21 2.78 -10.23
C GLU A 35 7.00 1.86 -9.28
N GLN A 36 8.10 2.36 -8.73
CA GLN A 36 8.92 1.61 -7.78
C GLN A 36 8.12 1.24 -6.54
N MET A 37 7.41 2.20 -5.96
CA MET A 37 6.55 1.96 -4.80
C MET A 37 5.42 0.98 -5.10
N THR A 38 4.82 1.06 -6.28
CA THR A 38 3.80 0.11 -6.74
C THR A 38 4.35 -1.32 -6.80
N ASP A 39 5.56 -1.51 -7.33
CA ASP A 39 6.19 -2.82 -7.44
C ASP A 39 6.48 -3.41 -6.05
N VAL A 40 7.02 -2.62 -5.14
CA VAL A 40 7.30 -3.04 -3.76
C VAL A 40 6.01 -3.40 -3.01
N MET A 41 5.00 -2.55 -3.09
CA MET A 41 3.73 -2.79 -2.44
C MET A 41 3.04 -4.06 -2.94
N ARG A 42 3.15 -4.38 -4.23
CA ARG A 42 2.66 -5.66 -4.76
C ARG A 42 3.37 -6.84 -4.11
N GLN A 43 4.70 -6.84 -4.04
CA GLN A 43 5.47 -7.90 -3.41
C GLN A 43 5.07 -8.09 -1.94
N ILE A 44 4.82 -7.00 -1.21
CA ILE A 44 4.33 -7.05 0.18
C ILE A 44 2.92 -7.67 0.24
N MET A 45 2.01 -7.16 -0.55
CA MET A 45 0.58 -7.55 -0.50
C MET A 45 0.31 -8.95 -1.06
N THR A 46 1.17 -9.47 -1.93
CA THR A 46 1.06 -10.85 -2.47
C THR A 46 1.84 -11.87 -1.65
N GLY A 47 2.57 -11.46 -0.62
CA GLY A 47 3.34 -12.34 0.25
C GLY A 47 4.67 -12.81 -0.36
N GLU A 48 5.17 -12.13 -1.38
CA GLU A 48 6.49 -12.42 -1.97
C GLU A 48 7.64 -11.90 -1.11
N ALA A 49 7.39 -10.84 -0.33
CA ALA A 49 8.37 -10.28 0.59
C ALA A 49 8.32 -10.99 1.95
N SER A 50 9.47 -11.26 2.56
CA SER A 50 9.54 -11.82 3.91
C SER A 50 9.20 -10.76 4.97
N ASP A 51 8.78 -11.20 6.16
CA ASP A 51 8.47 -10.31 7.29
C ASP A 51 9.64 -9.40 7.66
N ALA A 52 10.87 -9.92 7.56
CA ALA A 52 12.08 -9.13 7.83
C ALA A 52 12.29 -8.02 6.79
N GLN A 53 12.02 -8.30 5.53
CA GLN A 53 12.10 -7.31 4.45
C GLN A 53 11.01 -6.25 4.61
N ILE A 54 9.78 -6.66 4.93
CA ILE A 54 8.66 -5.75 5.18
C ILE A 54 8.98 -4.84 6.37
N GLY A 55 9.40 -5.41 7.50
CA GLY A 55 9.75 -4.64 8.69
C GLY A 55 10.89 -3.66 8.44
N GLY A 56 11.95 -4.10 7.77
CA GLY A 56 13.08 -3.23 7.38
C GLY A 56 12.65 -2.09 6.46
N PHE A 57 11.85 -2.39 5.44
CA PHE A 57 11.35 -1.40 4.48
C PHE A 57 10.45 -0.35 5.14
N LEU A 58 9.47 -0.78 5.95
CA LEU A 58 8.57 0.15 6.63
C LEU A 58 9.31 1.03 7.65
N THR A 59 10.30 0.48 8.36
CA THR A 59 11.14 1.26 9.28
C THR A 59 11.96 2.31 8.52
N ALA A 60 12.59 1.92 7.41
CA ALA A 60 13.37 2.84 6.59
C ALA A 60 12.48 3.95 5.97
N MET A 61 11.28 3.61 5.47
CA MET A 61 10.31 4.58 4.99
C MET A 61 9.93 5.59 6.08
N ARG A 62 9.65 5.10 7.30
CA ARG A 62 9.32 5.96 8.43
C ARG A 62 10.48 6.89 8.82
N MET A 63 11.72 6.41 8.77
CA MET A 63 12.90 7.21 9.08
C MET A 63 13.17 8.29 8.03
N LYS A 64 12.99 7.95 6.75
CA LYS A 64 13.12 8.88 5.63
C LYS A 64 12.01 9.93 5.62
N GLY A 65 10.81 9.56 5.98
CA GLY A 65 9.57 10.29 5.74
C GLY A 65 8.99 10.00 4.34
N GLU A 66 7.73 9.61 4.31
CA GLU A 66 7.02 9.25 3.10
C GLU A 66 6.64 10.47 2.28
N THR A 67 6.77 10.39 0.95
CA THR A 67 6.25 11.41 0.04
C THR A 67 4.77 11.15 -0.28
N VAL A 68 4.06 12.17 -0.75
CA VAL A 68 2.66 12.04 -1.19
C VAL A 68 2.53 11.02 -2.32
N GLU A 69 3.51 10.96 -3.24
CA GLU A 69 3.50 10.00 -4.34
C GLU A 69 3.67 8.57 -3.85
N GLU A 70 4.57 8.33 -2.89
CA GLU A 70 4.78 7.02 -2.28
C GLU A 70 3.52 6.55 -1.55
N ILE A 71 2.90 7.41 -0.74
CA ILE A 71 1.65 7.09 -0.03
C ILE A 71 0.53 6.79 -1.02
N THR A 72 0.39 7.60 -2.06
CA THR A 72 -0.66 7.41 -3.07
C THR A 72 -0.48 6.10 -3.81
N ALA A 73 0.74 5.78 -4.24
CA ALA A 73 1.04 4.52 -4.92
C ALA A 73 0.74 3.30 -4.04
N ALA A 74 1.13 3.36 -2.76
CA ALA A 74 0.84 2.31 -1.79
C ALA A 74 -0.67 2.11 -1.60
N ALA A 75 -1.42 3.19 -1.42
CA ALA A 75 -2.87 3.15 -1.25
C ALA A 75 -3.58 2.58 -2.50
N ASP A 76 -3.14 2.95 -3.69
CA ASP A 76 -3.70 2.44 -4.95
C ASP A 76 -3.54 0.91 -5.06
N VAL A 77 -2.38 0.37 -4.69
CA VAL A 77 -2.16 -1.09 -4.68
C VAL A 77 -3.04 -1.77 -3.64
N MET A 78 -3.11 -1.24 -2.44
CA MET A 78 -3.95 -1.79 -1.37
C MET A 78 -5.43 -1.83 -1.80
N ARG A 79 -5.93 -0.75 -2.41
CA ARG A 79 -7.31 -0.68 -2.93
C ARG A 79 -7.55 -1.65 -4.08
N ALA A 80 -6.59 -1.79 -5.00
CA ALA A 80 -6.70 -2.70 -6.14
C ALA A 80 -6.74 -4.18 -5.72
N LEU A 81 -6.09 -4.53 -4.61
CA LEU A 81 -6.03 -5.89 -4.09
C LEU A 81 -7.04 -6.17 -2.96
N ALA A 82 -7.76 -5.15 -2.50
CA ALA A 82 -8.80 -5.32 -1.48
C ALA A 82 -9.96 -6.15 -2.03
N VAL A 83 -10.49 -7.02 -1.17
CA VAL A 83 -11.74 -7.74 -1.49
C VAL A 83 -12.90 -6.76 -1.40
N PRO A 84 -13.63 -6.53 -2.50
CA PRO A 84 -14.75 -5.59 -2.48
C PRO A 84 -15.90 -6.14 -1.63
N VAL A 85 -16.44 -5.30 -0.74
CA VAL A 85 -17.66 -5.58 0.02
C VAL A 85 -18.77 -4.73 -0.57
N SER A 86 -19.84 -5.39 -1.04
CA SER A 86 -21.03 -4.68 -1.52
C SER A 86 -21.94 -4.37 -0.33
N VAL A 87 -22.16 -3.09 -0.07
CA VAL A 87 -23.12 -2.62 0.92
C VAL A 87 -24.38 -2.18 0.19
N ALA A 88 -25.51 -2.84 0.49
CA ALA A 88 -26.78 -2.58 -0.19
C ALA A 88 -27.46 -1.27 0.28
N ASP A 89 -27.14 -0.80 1.48
CA ASP A 89 -27.73 0.40 2.05
C ASP A 89 -26.93 1.65 1.63
N PRO A 90 -27.52 2.58 0.87
CA PRO A 90 -26.85 3.81 0.45
C PRO A 90 -26.59 4.79 1.62
N GLN A 91 -27.18 4.55 2.80
CA GLN A 91 -26.96 5.34 4.02
C GLN A 91 -25.89 4.75 4.93
N ALA A 92 -25.26 3.63 4.55
CA ALA A 92 -24.19 3.04 5.34
C ALA A 92 -23.01 4.01 5.47
N VAL A 93 -22.49 4.15 6.68
CA VAL A 93 -21.39 5.05 7.01
C VAL A 93 -20.24 4.23 7.62
N ASP A 94 -19.03 4.50 7.15
CA ASP A 94 -17.83 3.97 7.80
C ASP A 94 -17.42 4.90 8.94
N ILE A 95 -17.34 4.35 10.16
CA ILE A 95 -17.01 5.07 11.39
C ILE A 95 -15.67 4.67 11.99
N VAL A 96 -14.91 3.74 11.35
CA VAL A 96 -13.68 3.25 11.91
C VAL A 96 -12.49 4.13 11.51
N GLY A 97 -11.63 4.43 12.50
CA GLY A 97 -10.38 5.11 12.27
C GLY A 97 -9.31 4.15 11.73
N THR A 98 -8.32 4.69 11.04
CA THR A 98 -7.20 3.91 10.50
C THR A 98 -6.24 3.40 11.58
N GLY A 99 -6.28 3.97 12.79
CA GLY A 99 -5.36 3.65 13.88
C GLY A 99 -3.96 4.24 13.68
N GLY A 100 -3.07 3.96 14.62
CA GLY A 100 -1.64 4.30 14.48
C GLY A 100 -1.27 5.77 14.60
N ASP A 101 -2.20 6.66 14.91
CA ASP A 101 -1.98 8.10 15.06
C ASP A 101 -1.31 8.52 16.39
N GLY A 102 -1.12 7.55 17.30
CA GLY A 102 -0.49 7.77 18.61
C GLY A 102 -1.30 8.68 19.55
N SER A 103 -2.55 9.01 19.22
CA SER A 103 -3.34 10.00 19.94
C SER A 103 -3.83 9.54 21.31
N ASN A 104 -3.83 8.24 21.61
CA ASN A 104 -4.30 7.65 22.89
C ASN A 104 -5.62 8.22 23.42
N LEU A 105 -6.51 8.62 22.53
CA LEU A 105 -7.83 9.15 22.90
C LEU A 105 -8.75 7.99 23.33
N PHE A 106 -9.85 8.33 24.03
CA PHE A 106 -10.91 7.37 24.25
C PHE A 106 -11.45 6.84 22.91
N ASN A 107 -12.13 5.71 22.93
CA ASN A 107 -12.61 5.06 21.71
C ASN A 107 -13.68 5.91 20.98
N VAL A 108 -13.19 6.82 20.14
CA VAL A 108 -14.02 7.77 19.37
C VAL A 108 -14.97 7.02 18.44
N SER A 109 -14.51 5.92 17.80
CA SER A 109 -15.37 5.13 16.90
C SER A 109 -16.56 4.53 17.62
N SER A 110 -16.36 3.98 18.83
CA SER A 110 -17.46 3.47 19.65
C SER A 110 -18.43 4.58 20.06
N ALA A 111 -17.93 5.75 20.45
CA ALA A 111 -18.80 6.89 20.78
C ALA A 111 -19.59 7.38 19.56
N THR A 112 -18.95 7.44 18.39
CA THR A 112 -19.60 7.85 17.13
C THR A 112 -20.73 6.89 16.75
N SER A 113 -20.55 5.57 16.97
CA SER A 113 -21.59 4.58 16.62
C SER A 113 -22.92 4.83 17.33
N PHE A 114 -22.91 5.34 18.56
CA PHE A 114 -24.13 5.70 19.29
C PHE A 114 -24.78 6.98 18.78
N VAL A 115 -24.04 7.83 18.09
CA VAL A 115 -24.58 9.10 17.56
C VAL A 115 -25.15 8.88 16.16
N VAL A 116 -24.58 7.95 15.40
CA VAL A 116 -24.98 7.67 14.01
C VAL A 116 -26.11 6.66 13.93
N ALA A 117 -26.23 5.76 14.90
CA ALA A 117 -27.32 4.78 14.99
C ALA A 117 -28.65 5.46 15.37
#